data_01f0dea4fd3366babcb5dd8279ee8b31
#
_entry.id   01f0dea4fd3366babcb5dd8279ee8b31
#
_cell.length_a   1.000
_cell.length_b   1.000
_cell.length_c   1.000
_cell.angle_alpha   90.00
_cell.angle_beta   90.00
_cell.angle_gamma   90.00
#
_symmetry.space_group_name_H-M   'P 1'
#
loop_
_entity.id
_entity.type
_entity.pdbx_description
1 polymer ?
#
loop_
_entity_poly.entity_id
_entity_poly.type
_entity_poly.pdbx_seq_one_letter_code
_entity_poly.pdbx_strand_id
1 'polypeptide(L)'
;MIKLILSAPVPAMAAAFELYFQNTENVEIIRRPFETIPEFDCMVSAANGFGLMDGGVDAAITAFFGTQLQRRVQKYIIQEYLGEQPVGSAFVIETGNSQHPWLVHAPTMRVPLIIDGTDAVYNATRAALLAIFQHNKSAGEDRKITSVVFPAMGAGCGQVPPDSVARQMKLAWDSISNPPKAINWQYASARHNAVFSTTAYCPSKTLCPNARREYIGFGERRTYCKKSGCGCISPRHQVDDIYIGAHRHGVFPGDHSHTLHLNTEYLSGVKHDV
;
A
#
# COMPACT_ATOMS: atom_id res chain seq x y z
N MET A 1 -16.78 12.51 -8.20
CA MET A 1 -15.99 11.34 -7.69
C MET A 1 -15.20 10.81 -8.89
N ILE A 2 -13.94 10.40 -8.73
CA ILE A 2 -13.13 9.85 -9.82
C ILE A 2 -13.59 8.43 -10.17
N LYS A 3 -13.44 8.02 -11.43
CA LYS A 3 -13.62 6.63 -11.87
C LYS A 3 -12.31 5.87 -11.61
N LEU A 4 -12.38 4.79 -10.83
CA LEU A 4 -11.27 3.88 -10.58
C LEU A 4 -11.32 2.72 -11.57
N ILE A 5 -10.26 2.52 -12.32
CA ILE A 5 -10.12 1.42 -13.27
C ILE A 5 -9.00 0.50 -12.75
N LEU A 6 -9.34 -0.75 -12.45
CA LEU A 6 -8.38 -1.76 -11.98
C LEU A 6 -7.94 -2.63 -13.16
N SER A 7 -6.71 -2.46 -13.63
CA SER A 7 -6.12 -3.29 -14.68
C SER A 7 -5.61 -4.60 -14.10
N ALA A 8 -6.21 -5.72 -14.48
CA ALA A 8 -5.96 -7.04 -13.93
C ALA A 8 -5.83 -8.12 -15.03
N PRO A 9 -4.72 -8.15 -15.78
CA PRO A 9 -4.50 -9.15 -16.83
C PRO A 9 -4.37 -10.58 -16.30
N VAL A 10 -3.99 -10.74 -15.01
CA VAL A 10 -3.86 -12.05 -14.36
C VAL A 10 -5.21 -12.49 -13.79
N PRO A 11 -5.75 -13.67 -14.16
CA PRO A 11 -7.10 -14.11 -13.75
C PRO A 11 -7.30 -14.14 -12.24
N ALA A 12 -6.31 -14.61 -11.46
CA ALA A 12 -6.40 -14.66 -10.00
C ALA A 12 -6.51 -13.24 -9.38
N MET A 13 -5.83 -12.24 -9.97
CA MET A 13 -5.93 -10.86 -9.51
C MET A 13 -7.28 -10.25 -9.86
N ALA A 14 -7.79 -10.52 -11.06
CA ALA A 14 -9.11 -10.07 -11.48
C ALA A 14 -10.21 -10.62 -10.54
N ALA A 15 -10.16 -11.92 -10.23
CA ALA A 15 -11.09 -12.54 -9.31
C ALA A 15 -11.03 -11.92 -7.90
N ALA A 16 -9.83 -11.62 -7.41
CA ALA A 16 -9.67 -10.95 -6.12
C ALA A 16 -10.26 -9.52 -6.14
N PHE A 17 -10.00 -8.75 -7.19
CA PHE A 17 -10.62 -7.42 -7.32
C PHE A 17 -12.14 -7.51 -7.41
N GLU A 18 -12.70 -8.43 -8.18
CA GLU A 18 -14.15 -8.64 -8.27
C GLU A 18 -14.77 -8.97 -6.92
N LEU A 19 -14.08 -9.79 -6.11
CA LEU A 19 -14.53 -10.15 -4.77
C LEU A 19 -14.56 -8.92 -3.83
N TYR A 20 -13.47 -8.14 -3.79
CA TYR A 20 -13.35 -7.04 -2.83
C TYR A 20 -14.07 -5.76 -3.25
N PHE A 21 -14.14 -5.48 -4.55
CA PHE A 21 -14.77 -4.28 -5.09
C PHE A 21 -16.22 -4.49 -5.58
N GLN A 22 -16.80 -5.67 -5.37
CA GLN A 22 -18.21 -5.90 -5.69
C GLN A 22 -19.09 -4.82 -5.06
N ASN A 23 -20.05 -4.31 -5.82
CA ASN A 23 -20.97 -3.25 -5.38
C ASN A 23 -20.27 -1.93 -4.96
N THR A 24 -19.04 -1.69 -5.40
CA THR A 24 -18.36 -0.41 -5.19
C THR A 24 -18.64 0.50 -6.37
N GLU A 25 -19.27 1.64 -6.10
CA GLU A 25 -19.60 2.62 -7.15
C GLU A 25 -18.34 3.23 -7.77
N ASN A 26 -18.40 3.58 -9.05
CA ASN A 26 -17.32 4.20 -9.82
C ASN A 26 -16.05 3.36 -9.89
N VAL A 27 -16.15 2.03 -9.81
CA VAL A 27 -15.04 1.09 -9.99
C VAL A 27 -15.32 0.17 -11.16
N GLU A 28 -14.35 0.06 -12.07
CA GLU A 28 -14.36 -0.85 -13.19
C GLU A 28 -13.16 -1.78 -13.11
N ILE A 29 -13.36 -3.08 -13.33
CA ILE A 29 -12.30 -4.08 -13.37
C ILE A 29 -12.11 -4.54 -14.81
N ILE A 30 -10.90 -4.32 -15.34
CA ILE A 30 -10.57 -4.66 -16.73
C ILE A 30 -9.53 -5.78 -16.73
N ARG A 31 -9.91 -6.95 -17.24
CA ARG A 31 -9.07 -8.14 -17.34
C ARG A 31 -8.07 -8.07 -18.50
N ARG A 32 -7.43 -6.92 -18.66
CA ARG A 32 -6.46 -6.64 -19.75
C ARG A 32 -5.35 -5.73 -19.25
N PRO A 33 -4.18 -5.72 -19.91
CA PRO A 33 -3.13 -4.75 -19.64
C PRO A 33 -3.62 -3.32 -19.86
N PHE A 34 -3.06 -2.37 -19.09
CA PHE A 34 -3.51 -0.97 -19.13
C PHE A 34 -3.32 -0.32 -20.51
N GLU A 35 -2.32 -0.75 -21.27
CA GLU A 35 -1.98 -0.23 -22.61
C GLU A 35 -3.11 -0.47 -23.64
N THR A 36 -4.02 -1.36 -23.32
CA THR A 36 -5.19 -1.67 -24.18
C THR A 36 -6.45 -0.92 -23.77
N ILE A 37 -6.38 -0.10 -22.72
CA ILE A 37 -7.52 0.70 -22.24
C ILE A 37 -7.52 2.02 -23.03
N PRO A 38 -8.57 2.29 -23.81
CA PRO A 38 -8.55 3.39 -24.76
C PRO A 38 -8.66 4.77 -24.09
N GLU A 39 -9.35 4.86 -22.96
CA GLU A 39 -9.69 6.14 -22.33
C GLU A 39 -9.43 6.12 -20.83
N PHE A 40 -8.50 6.95 -20.38
CA PHE A 40 -8.25 7.28 -18.99
C PHE A 40 -7.40 8.55 -18.90
N ASP A 41 -7.56 9.32 -17.84
CA ASP A 41 -6.78 10.55 -17.65
C ASP A 41 -5.42 10.27 -17.00
N CYS A 42 -5.37 9.28 -16.09
CA CYS A 42 -4.23 9.06 -15.23
C CYS A 42 -3.88 7.58 -15.09
N MET A 43 -2.58 7.28 -15.16
CA MET A 43 -2.02 5.96 -14.83
C MET A 43 -1.28 6.02 -13.50
N VAL A 44 -1.40 5.00 -12.66
CA VAL A 44 -0.60 4.86 -11.44
C VAL A 44 0.56 3.92 -11.66
N SER A 45 1.77 4.38 -11.37
CA SER A 45 2.98 3.58 -11.33
C SER A 45 3.14 2.95 -9.95
N ALA A 46 3.18 1.61 -9.90
CA ALA A 46 3.52 0.84 -8.69
C ALA A 46 5.05 0.83 -8.51
N ALA A 47 5.61 1.96 -8.19
CA ALA A 47 6.99 2.36 -8.35
C ALA A 47 7.96 1.85 -7.26
N ASN A 48 9.24 2.20 -7.48
CA ASN A 48 10.29 2.20 -6.45
C ASN A 48 10.66 3.64 -6.05
N GLY A 49 11.37 3.80 -4.92
CA GLY A 49 11.70 5.11 -4.35
C GLY A 49 12.64 5.99 -5.19
N PHE A 50 13.25 5.45 -6.27
CA PHE A 50 14.23 6.16 -7.11
C PHE A 50 13.71 6.48 -8.52
N GLY A 51 12.48 6.12 -8.84
CA GLY A 51 11.90 6.35 -10.16
C GLY A 51 12.63 5.61 -11.29
N LEU A 52 13.17 4.42 -11.00
CA LEU A 52 13.73 3.53 -12.01
C LEU A 52 12.58 2.74 -12.64
N MET A 53 12.27 3.04 -13.90
CA MET A 53 11.09 2.54 -14.60
C MET A 53 11.45 1.50 -15.68
N ASP A 54 12.32 0.56 -15.32
CA ASP A 54 12.90 -0.44 -16.20
C ASP A 54 12.41 -1.88 -15.95
N GLY A 55 11.50 -2.08 -14.98
CA GLY A 55 10.98 -3.39 -14.63
C GLY A 55 9.46 -3.42 -14.39
N GLY A 56 8.85 -4.59 -14.56
CA GLY A 56 7.43 -4.82 -14.27
C GLY A 56 6.49 -3.86 -15.00
N VAL A 57 5.50 -3.32 -14.30
CA VAL A 57 4.54 -2.37 -14.87
C VAL A 57 5.22 -1.06 -15.29
N ASP A 58 6.30 -0.66 -14.63
CA ASP A 58 7.00 0.58 -14.96
C ASP A 58 7.73 0.49 -16.31
N ALA A 59 8.24 -0.70 -16.67
CA ALA A 59 8.77 -0.94 -18.03
C ALA A 59 7.68 -0.79 -19.10
N ALA A 60 6.47 -1.31 -18.83
CA ALA A 60 5.31 -1.16 -19.72
C ALA A 60 4.89 0.33 -19.82
N ILE A 61 4.87 1.05 -18.70
CA ILE A 61 4.60 2.50 -18.67
C ILE A 61 5.64 3.26 -19.50
N THR A 62 6.92 2.93 -19.34
CA THR A 62 8.01 3.55 -20.13
C THR A 62 7.89 3.23 -21.62
N ALA A 63 7.51 2.00 -21.97
CA ALA A 63 7.26 1.61 -23.36
C ALA A 63 6.08 2.37 -23.97
N PHE A 64 5.01 2.60 -23.20
CA PHE A 64 3.79 3.24 -23.65
C PHE A 64 3.94 4.77 -23.77
N PHE A 65 4.53 5.43 -22.75
CA PHE A 65 4.65 6.90 -22.70
C PHE A 65 6.00 7.43 -23.19
N GLY A 66 6.99 6.56 -23.38
CA GLY A 66 8.34 6.92 -23.77
C GLY A 66 9.28 7.18 -22.60
N THR A 67 10.58 7.02 -22.87
CA THR A 67 11.67 7.12 -21.86
C THR A 67 11.82 8.51 -21.23
N GLN A 68 11.26 9.55 -21.85
CA GLN A 68 11.26 10.91 -21.29
C GLN A 68 10.47 11.00 -19.99
N LEU A 69 9.46 10.14 -19.80
CA LEU A 69 8.66 10.11 -18.59
C LEU A 69 9.51 9.76 -17.37
N GLN A 70 10.36 8.71 -17.45
CA GLN A 70 11.29 8.37 -16.38
C GLN A 70 12.19 9.56 -16.00
N ARG A 71 12.72 10.28 -16.98
CA ARG A 71 13.57 11.46 -16.71
C ARG A 71 12.82 12.56 -15.97
N ARG A 72 11.54 12.79 -16.30
CA ARG A 72 10.68 13.75 -15.57
C ARG A 72 10.44 13.31 -14.14
N VAL A 73 10.10 12.04 -13.94
CA VAL A 73 9.91 11.44 -12.61
C VAL A 73 11.17 11.59 -11.77
N GLN A 74 12.32 11.20 -12.29
CA GLN A 74 13.60 11.31 -11.57
C GLN A 74 14.00 12.75 -11.27
N LYS A 75 13.78 13.67 -12.22
CA LYS A 75 14.00 15.10 -11.97
C LYS A 75 13.15 15.59 -10.81
N TYR A 76 11.86 15.22 -10.75
CA TYR A 76 10.97 15.59 -9.67
C TYR A 76 11.46 15.00 -8.32
N ILE A 77 11.85 13.72 -8.31
CA ILE A 77 12.38 13.06 -7.10
C ILE A 77 13.66 13.77 -6.61
N ILE A 78 14.57 14.15 -7.51
CA ILE A 78 15.78 14.87 -7.13
C ILE A 78 15.44 16.24 -6.52
N GLN A 79 14.49 16.98 -7.10
CA GLN A 79 14.14 18.32 -6.67
C GLN A 79 13.31 18.35 -5.39
N GLU A 80 12.29 17.53 -5.29
CA GLU A 80 11.29 17.60 -4.20
C GLU A 80 11.56 16.61 -3.06
N TYR A 81 12.31 15.53 -3.35
CA TYR A 81 12.64 14.49 -2.38
C TYR A 81 14.15 14.27 -2.16
N LEU A 82 14.98 15.16 -2.70
CA LEU A 82 16.44 15.11 -2.54
C LEU A 82 17.07 13.78 -2.97
N GLY A 83 16.47 13.13 -3.98
CA GLY A 83 16.99 11.91 -4.60
C GLY A 83 16.33 10.60 -4.20
N GLU A 84 15.46 10.59 -3.18
CA GLU A 84 14.76 9.38 -2.77
C GLU A 84 13.33 9.70 -2.31
N GLN A 85 12.33 9.17 -3.01
CA GLN A 85 10.92 9.31 -2.61
C GLN A 85 10.53 8.24 -1.58
N PRO A 86 9.96 8.62 -0.41
CA PRO A 86 9.51 7.67 0.60
C PRO A 86 8.35 6.80 0.14
N VAL A 87 8.35 5.52 0.52
CA VAL A 87 7.18 4.63 0.37
C VAL A 87 6.01 5.23 1.18
N GLY A 88 4.82 5.23 0.59
CA GLY A 88 3.63 5.84 1.20
C GLY A 88 3.47 7.33 0.89
N SER A 89 4.32 7.89 0.02
CA SER A 89 4.11 9.19 -0.64
C SER A 89 3.74 9.00 -2.11
N ALA A 90 3.19 10.04 -2.75
CA ALA A 90 2.91 10.03 -4.18
C ALA A 90 2.86 11.46 -4.73
N PHE A 91 3.12 11.62 -6.02
CA PHE A 91 2.95 12.88 -6.74
C PHE A 91 2.34 12.65 -8.12
N VAL A 92 1.67 13.66 -8.64
CA VAL A 92 1.12 13.69 -10.00
C VAL A 92 2.10 14.40 -10.92
N ILE A 93 2.35 13.83 -12.10
CA ILE A 93 3.23 14.42 -13.11
C ILE A 93 2.65 14.24 -14.51
N GLU A 94 2.96 15.18 -15.41
CA GLU A 94 2.53 15.09 -16.81
C GLU A 94 3.29 14.00 -17.56
N THR A 95 2.54 13.16 -18.29
CA THR A 95 3.13 12.14 -19.17
C THR A 95 3.68 12.73 -20.46
N GLY A 96 3.12 13.85 -20.92
CA GLY A 96 3.34 14.42 -22.24
C GLY A 96 2.46 13.81 -23.34
N ASN A 97 1.55 12.90 -22.98
CA ASN A 97 0.54 12.33 -23.87
C ASN A 97 -0.79 13.07 -23.65
N SER A 98 -1.38 13.60 -24.73
CA SER A 98 -2.62 14.39 -24.64
C SER A 98 -3.87 13.54 -24.33
N GLN A 99 -3.86 12.27 -24.66
CA GLN A 99 -4.98 11.36 -24.38
C GLN A 99 -4.93 10.82 -22.94
N HIS A 100 -3.72 10.69 -22.37
CA HIS A 100 -3.48 10.16 -21.04
C HIS A 100 -2.51 11.11 -20.30
N PRO A 101 -2.97 12.31 -19.93
CA PRO A 101 -2.06 13.41 -19.56
C PRO A 101 -1.29 13.20 -18.26
N TRP A 102 -1.74 12.29 -17.37
CA TRP A 102 -1.21 12.21 -16.02
C TRP A 102 -0.63 10.86 -15.66
N LEU A 103 0.46 10.89 -14.90
CA LEU A 103 0.97 9.75 -14.14
C LEU A 103 0.98 10.10 -12.66
N VAL A 104 0.59 9.15 -11.82
CA VAL A 104 0.89 9.18 -10.39
C VAL A 104 2.04 8.24 -10.10
N HIS A 105 3.14 8.75 -9.58
CA HIS A 105 4.27 7.95 -9.13
C HIS A 105 4.09 7.64 -7.64
N ALA A 106 3.90 6.35 -7.31
CA ALA A 106 3.57 5.89 -5.96
C ALA A 106 4.41 4.66 -5.57
N PRO A 107 5.57 4.86 -4.92
CA PRO A 107 6.45 3.78 -4.52
C PRO A 107 5.77 2.80 -3.57
N THR A 108 5.79 1.51 -3.94
CA THR A 108 5.40 0.39 -3.07
C THR A 108 6.59 -0.16 -2.30
N MET A 109 7.80 0.15 -2.74
CA MET A 109 9.05 -0.34 -2.17
C MET A 109 10.17 0.67 -2.43
N ARG A 110 11.24 0.60 -1.63
CA ARG A 110 12.41 1.45 -1.83
C ARG A 110 13.19 1.05 -3.07
N VAL A 111 13.52 -0.23 -3.15
CA VAL A 111 14.14 -0.93 -4.30
C VAL A 111 13.36 -2.24 -4.50
N PRO A 112 13.50 -2.94 -5.65
CA PRO A 112 12.84 -4.23 -5.86
C PRO A 112 13.10 -5.20 -4.69
N LEU A 113 12.04 -5.55 -3.96
CA LEU A 113 12.08 -6.48 -2.81
C LEU A 113 10.69 -7.07 -2.55
N ILE A 114 10.63 -8.15 -1.79
CA ILE A 114 9.38 -8.76 -1.33
C ILE A 114 8.78 -7.88 -0.23
N ILE A 115 7.51 -7.51 -0.38
CA ILE A 115 6.76 -6.68 0.56
C ILE A 115 5.48 -7.37 1.08
N ASP A 116 5.35 -8.67 0.86
CA ASP A 116 4.25 -9.44 1.44
C ASP A 116 4.27 -9.36 2.97
N GLY A 117 3.09 -9.35 3.59
CA GLY A 117 2.95 -9.16 5.03
C GLY A 117 3.10 -7.72 5.53
N THR A 118 3.40 -6.75 4.65
CA THR A 118 3.48 -5.32 5.00
C THR A 118 2.21 -4.54 4.62
N ASP A 119 2.14 -3.28 5.03
CA ASP A 119 1.09 -2.33 4.65
C ASP A 119 1.46 -1.47 3.43
N ALA A 120 2.52 -1.82 2.71
CA ALA A 120 3.05 -1.01 1.60
C ALA A 120 2.04 -0.81 0.47
N VAL A 121 1.25 -1.84 0.11
CA VAL A 121 0.18 -1.73 -0.89
C VAL A 121 -0.89 -0.73 -0.46
N TYR A 122 -1.32 -0.79 0.80
CA TYR A 122 -2.28 0.16 1.36
C TYR A 122 -1.74 1.59 1.33
N ASN A 123 -0.51 1.79 1.81
CA ASN A 123 0.12 3.11 1.90
C ASN A 123 0.32 3.74 0.53
N ALA A 124 0.86 2.99 -0.44
CA ALA A 124 1.07 3.48 -1.81
C ALA A 124 -0.25 3.78 -2.53
N THR A 125 -1.24 2.90 -2.41
CA THR A 125 -2.57 3.12 -3.01
C THR A 125 -3.25 4.36 -2.41
N ARG A 126 -3.21 4.49 -1.09
CA ARG A 126 -3.79 5.65 -0.40
C ARG A 126 -3.08 6.95 -0.76
N ALA A 127 -1.75 6.93 -0.83
CA ALA A 127 -0.96 8.10 -1.24
C ALA A 127 -1.30 8.51 -2.68
N ALA A 128 -1.43 7.57 -3.62
CA ALA A 128 -1.81 7.86 -4.99
C ALA A 128 -3.19 8.52 -5.07
N LEU A 129 -4.20 7.97 -4.39
CA LEU A 129 -5.54 8.53 -4.34
C LEU A 129 -5.57 9.94 -3.71
N LEU A 130 -4.78 10.14 -2.65
CA LEU A 130 -4.66 11.44 -2.00
C LEU A 130 -3.98 12.47 -2.90
N ALA A 131 -2.94 12.09 -3.65
CA ALA A 131 -2.27 12.97 -4.61
C ALA A 131 -3.23 13.41 -5.73
N ILE A 132 -4.06 12.50 -6.25
CA ILE A 132 -5.11 12.85 -7.22
C ILE A 132 -6.13 13.81 -6.62
N PHE A 133 -6.58 13.54 -5.40
CA PHE A 133 -7.53 14.41 -4.72
C PHE A 133 -6.96 15.81 -4.50
N GLN A 134 -5.69 15.93 -4.11
CA GLN A 134 -5.02 17.22 -3.93
C GLN A 134 -4.81 17.95 -5.26
N HIS A 135 -4.40 17.23 -6.32
CA HIS A 135 -4.30 17.76 -7.67
C HIS A 135 -5.63 18.35 -8.12
N ASN A 136 -6.72 17.61 -8.00
CA ASN A 136 -8.05 18.06 -8.42
C ASN A 136 -8.59 19.25 -7.63
N LYS A 137 -8.09 19.51 -6.43
CA LYS A 137 -8.44 20.72 -5.66
C LYS A 137 -7.86 22.00 -6.23
N SER A 138 -6.68 21.93 -6.84
CA SER A 138 -5.95 23.09 -7.36
C SER A 138 -5.99 23.20 -8.89
N ALA A 139 -6.34 22.12 -9.58
CA ALA A 139 -6.41 22.08 -11.04
C ALA A 139 -7.62 22.83 -11.60
N GLY A 140 -7.45 23.49 -12.76
CA GLY A 140 -8.58 23.94 -13.57
C GLY A 140 -9.45 22.78 -14.04
N GLU A 141 -10.70 23.04 -14.40
CA GLU A 141 -11.69 22.01 -14.77
C GLU A 141 -11.19 21.09 -15.90
N ASP A 142 -10.51 21.65 -16.88
CA ASP A 142 -9.92 20.99 -18.05
C ASP A 142 -8.68 20.11 -17.71
N ARG A 143 -8.14 20.26 -16.51
CA ARG A 143 -6.93 19.55 -16.03
C ARG A 143 -7.22 18.58 -14.89
N LYS A 144 -8.47 18.44 -14.50
CA LYS A 144 -8.87 17.48 -13.46
C LYS A 144 -8.72 16.03 -13.94
N ILE A 145 -8.30 15.17 -13.02
CA ILE A 145 -8.29 13.72 -13.19
C ILE A 145 -9.68 13.20 -12.85
N THR A 146 -10.39 12.69 -13.83
CA THR A 146 -11.74 12.12 -13.66
C THR A 146 -11.74 10.59 -13.72
N SER A 147 -10.71 10.01 -14.34
CA SER A 147 -10.51 8.57 -14.45
C SER A 147 -9.04 8.19 -14.18
N VAL A 148 -8.84 7.11 -13.42
CA VAL A 148 -7.51 6.65 -13.07
C VAL A 148 -7.39 5.14 -13.18
N VAL A 149 -6.31 4.67 -13.81
CA VAL A 149 -5.97 3.25 -13.92
C VAL A 149 -4.97 2.89 -12.84
N PHE A 150 -5.29 1.88 -12.05
CA PHE A 150 -4.38 1.26 -11.10
C PHE A 150 -3.98 -0.13 -11.58
N PRO A 151 -2.69 -0.47 -11.55
CA PRO A 151 -2.24 -1.85 -11.65
C PRO A 151 -2.45 -2.57 -10.30
N ALA A 152 -2.16 -3.87 -10.27
CA ALA A 152 -2.08 -4.63 -9.03
C ALA A 152 -0.85 -4.20 -8.21
N MET A 153 -1.04 -3.26 -7.29
CA MET A 153 0.03 -2.66 -6.49
C MET A 153 0.78 -3.72 -5.69
N GLY A 154 2.08 -3.85 -5.91
CA GLY A 154 2.94 -4.80 -5.17
C GLY A 154 2.82 -6.29 -5.56
N ALA A 155 1.97 -6.65 -6.55
CA ALA A 155 1.77 -8.04 -6.95
C ALA A 155 2.95 -8.65 -7.71
N GLY A 156 3.74 -7.85 -8.41
CA GLY A 156 4.91 -8.30 -9.19
C GLY A 156 6.12 -8.59 -8.31
N CYS A 157 7.16 -7.75 -8.36
CA CYS A 157 8.37 -7.89 -7.53
C CYS A 157 8.06 -7.98 -6.03
N GLY A 158 7.00 -7.32 -5.58
CA GLY A 158 6.58 -7.33 -4.18
C GLY A 158 6.01 -8.65 -3.69
N GLN A 159 5.64 -9.57 -4.60
CA GLN A 159 5.08 -10.90 -4.33
C GLN A 159 3.89 -10.91 -3.37
N VAL A 160 3.14 -9.81 -3.30
CA VAL A 160 1.94 -9.73 -2.46
C VAL A 160 0.83 -10.57 -3.09
N PRO A 161 0.21 -11.52 -2.35
CA PRO A 161 -0.87 -12.35 -2.86
C PRO A 161 -2.08 -11.53 -3.35
N PRO A 162 -2.80 -11.98 -4.40
CA PRO A 162 -3.93 -11.26 -4.98
C PRO A 162 -4.99 -10.81 -3.97
N ASP A 163 -5.33 -11.67 -3.01
CA ASP A 163 -6.29 -11.36 -1.94
C ASP A 163 -5.81 -10.17 -1.08
N SER A 164 -4.54 -10.19 -0.65
CA SER A 164 -3.93 -9.12 0.14
C SER A 164 -3.83 -7.81 -0.64
N VAL A 165 -3.47 -7.87 -1.94
CA VAL A 165 -3.45 -6.70 -2.83
C VAL A 165 -4.85 -6.08 -2.91
N ALA A 166 -5.85 -6.87 -3.28
CA ALA A 166 -7.22 -6.38 -3.48
C ALA A 166 -7.80 -5.81 -2.19
N ARG A 167 -7.59 -6.47 -1.06
CA ARG A 167 -8.03 -6.02 0.26
C ARG A 167 -7.38 -4.70 0.67
N GLN A 168 -6.06 -4.58 0.56
CA GLN A 168 -5.35 -3.35 0.93
C GLN A 168 -5.73 -2.17 0.02
N MET A 169 -5.85 -2.41 -1.29
CA MET A 169 -6.31 -1.39 -2.25
C MET A 169 -7.75 -0.95 -1.96
N LYS A 170 -8.65 -1.90 -1.63
CA LYS A 170 -10.04 -1.57 -1.26
C LYS A 170 -10.11 -0.74 0.02
N LEU A 171 -9.34 -1.10 1.03
CA LEU A 171 -9.25 -0.32 2.28
C LEU A 171 -8.74 1.11 2.04
N ALA A 172 -7.77 1.26 1.14
CA ALA A 172 -7.27 2.57 0.73
C ALA A 172 -8.34 3.39 0.02
N TRP A 173 -9.05 2.80 -0.96
CA TRP A 173 -10.19 3.43 -1.64
C TRP A 173 -11.26 3.89 -0.68
N ASP A 174 -11.72 3.00 0.22
CA ASP A 174 -12.75 3.33 1.20
C ASP A 174 -12.33 4.46 2.15
N SER A 175 -11.03 4.56 2.44
CA SER A 175 -10.51 5.61 3.32
C SER A 175 -10.59 7.01 2.73
N ILE A 176 -10.50 7.11 1.41
CA ILE A 176 -10.58 8.39 0.70
C ILE A 176 -12.04 8.71 0.34
N SER A 177 -12.82 7.70 -0.05
CA SER A 177 -14.22 7.87 -0.41
C SER A 177 -15.11 8.19 0.78
N ASN A 178 -14.76 7.67 1.97
CA ASN A 178 -15.52 7.84 3.21
C ASN A 178 -14.59 8.31 4.36
N PRO A 179 -14.13 9.57 4.33
CA PRO A 179 -13.26 10.07 5.39
C PRO A 179 -14.01 10.14 6.74
N PRO A 180 -13.32 9.91 7.88
CA PRO A 180 -13.95 9.97 9.19
C PRO A 180 -14.35 11.39 9.55
N LYS A 181 -15.44 11.52 10.31
CA LYS A 181 -15.86 12.82 10.90
C LYS A 181 -15.01 13.21 12.11
N ALA A 182 -14.40 12.24 12.78
CA ALA A 182 -13.55 12.42 13.95
C ALA A 182 -12.47 11.34 14.00
N ILE A 183 -11.33 11.67 14.57
CA ILE A 183 -10.20 10.75 14.75
C ILE A 183 -9.99 10.56 16.24
N ASN A 184 -9.98 9.28 16.68
CA ASN A 184 -9.67 8.84 18.04
C ASN A 184 -8.91 7.51 18.00
N TRP A 185 -8.44 7.03 19.14
CA TRP A 185 -7.70 5.78 19.23
C TRP A 185 -8.49 4.55 18.75
N GLN A 186 -9.80 4.51 18.99
CA GLN A 186 -10.65 3.42 18.52
C GLN A 186 -10.66 3.36 16.98
N TYR A 187 -10.81 4.50 16.32
CA TYR A 187 -10.73 4.60 14.87
C TYR A 187 -9.35 4.20 14.34
N ALA A 188 -8.27 4.74 14.95
CA ALA A 188 -6.90 4.45 14.53
C ALA A 188 -6.57 2.95 14.66
N SER A 189 -6.91 2.33 15.79
CA SER A 189 -6.70 0.90 16.02
C SER A 189 -7.52 0.03 15.08
N ALA A 190 -8.77 0.38 14.82
CA ALA A 190 -9.62 -0.35 13.87
C ALA A 190 -9.04 -0.31 12.45
N ARG A 191 -8.51 0.84 12.03
CA ARG A 191 -7.83 0.99 10.73
C ARG A 191 -6.55 0.17 10.65
N HIS A 192 -5.70 0.26 11.67
CA HIS A 192 -4.47 -0.53 11.74
C HIS A 192 -4.76 -2.03 11.62
N ASN A 193 -5.68 -2.54 12.44
CA ASN A 193 -6.05 -3.94 12.42
C ASN A 193 -6.65 -4.39 11.08
N ALA A 194 -7.43 -3.53 10.42
CA ALA A 194 -7.99 -3.85 9.10
C ALA A 194 -6.91 -4.03 8.03
N VAL A 195 -5.84 -3.23 8.07
CA VAL A 195 -4.72 -3.33 7.11
C VAL A 195 -3.96 -4.64 7.28
N PHE A 196 -3.70 -5.07 8.52
CA PHE A 196 -2.94 -6.29 8.82
C PHE A 196 -3.80 -7.54 9.02
N SER A 197 -5.13 -7.42 8.92
CA SER A 197 -6.02 -8.58 9.06
C SER A 197 -5.77 -9.58 7.94
N THR A 198 -5.50 -10.82 8.33
CA THR A 198 -5.41 -11.98 7.42
C THR A 198 -6.73 -12.73 7.31
N THR A 199 -7.80 -12.21 7.93
CA THR A 199 -9.12 -12.85 7.84
C THR A 199 -9.68 -12.70 6.44
N ALA A 200 -9.94 -13.82 5.78
CA ALA A 200 -10.63 -13.85 4.49
C ALA A 200 -11.88 -12.97 4.55
N TYR A 201 -12.05 -12.15 3.51
CA TYR A 201 -13.25 -11.34 3.35
C TYR A 201 -14.48 -12.25 3.35
N CYS A 202 -15.33 -12.12 4.35
CA CYS A 202 -16.64 -12.76 4.35
C CYS A 202 -17.64 -11.80 3.73
N PRO A 203 -18.13 -12.06 2.50
CA PRO A 203 -19.03 -11.14 1.78
C PRO A 203 -20.40 -10.98 2.44
N SER A 204 -20.78 -11.88 3.35
CA SER A 204 -22.04 -11.76 4.09
C SER A 204 -21.85 -10.87 5.32
N LYS A 205 -22.53 -9.73 5.36
CA LYS A 205 -22.67 -8.90 6.59
C LYS A 205 -23.38 -9.64 7.75
N THR A 206 -23.85 -10.84 7.54
CA THR A 206 -24.39 -11.74 8.53
C THR A 206 -23.24 -12.45 9.21
N LEU A 207 -22.97 -12.09 10.46
CA LEU A 207 -22.10 -12.85 11.35
C LEU A 207 -22.48 -14.33 11.25
N CYS A 208 -21.50 -15.20 10.94
CA CYS A 208 -21.71 -16.66 10.96
C CYS A 208 -22.45 -17.00 12.26
N PRO A 209 -23.62 -17.68 12.21
CA PRO A 209 -24.39 -18.02 13.42
C PRO A 209 -23.58 -18.79 14.47
N ASN A 210 -22.47 -19.43 14.02
CA ASN A 210 -21.57 -20.22 14.88
C ASN A 210 -20.28 -19.45 15.26
N ALA A 211 -20.18 -18.16 14.90
CA ALA A 211 -19.02 -17.35 15.28
C ALA A 211 -19.11 -17.00 16.76
N ARG A 212 -18.08 -17.36 17.52
CA ARG A 212 -17.91 -16.90 18.91
C ARG A 212 -16.80 -15.85 18.96
N ARG A 213 -17.05 -14.82 19.79
CA ARG A 213 -16.06 -13.80 20.12
C ARG A 213 -15.46 -14.14 21.47
N GLU A 214 -14.19 -14.38 21.53
CA GLU A 214 -13.45 -14.53 22.78
C GLU A 214 -12.53 -13.33 23.04
N TYR A 215 -12.46 -12.92 24.28
CA TYR A 215 -11.53 -11.91 24.76
C TYR A 215 -10.17 -12.59 24.99
N ILE A 216 -9.16 -12.16 24.26
CA ILE A 216 -7.78 -12.58 24.47
C ILE A 216 -7.06 -11.34 25.00
N GLY A 217 -6.80 -11.23 26.27
CA GLY A 217 -6.18 -10.13 27.00
C GLY A 217 -5.67 -8.91 26.19
N PHE A 218 -5.60 -7.73 26.78
CA PHE A 218 -5.24 -6.45 26.15
C PHE A 218 -6.24 -5.87 25.11
N GLY A 219 -7.55 -6.18 25.24
CA GLY A 219 -8.57 -5.56 24.40
C GLY A 219 -8.76 -6.18 23.01
N GLU A 220 -8.02 -7.20 22.64
CA GLU A 220 -8.23 -7.93 21.41
C GLU A 220 -9.40 -8.92 21.51
N ARG A 221 -10.29 -8.87 20.51
CA ARG A 221 -11.37 -9.85 20.34
C ARG A 221 -11.09 -10.66 19.08
N ARG A 222 -10.85 -11.96 19.23
CA ARG A 222 -10.81 -12.86 18.07
C ARG A 222 -12.20 -13.48 17.85
N THR A 223 -12.60 -13.46 16.56
CA THR A 223 -13.83 -14.15 16.14
C THR A 223 -13.41 -15.44 15.47
N TYR A 224 -13.88 -16.58 15.95
CA TYR A 224 -13.63 -17.87 15.35
C TYR A 224 -14.92 -18.68 15.16
N CYS A 225 -14.94 -19.55 14.16
CA CYS A 225 -16.05 -20.45 13.92
C CYS A 225 -15.72 -21.84 14.46
N LYS A 226 -16.58 -22.39 15.34
CA LYS A 226 -16.40 -23.72 15.94
C LYS A 226 -16.72 -24.88 14.97
N LYS A 227 -17.33 -24.62 13.83
CA LYS A 227 -17.73 -25.66 12.88
C LYS A 227 -16.57 -25.97 11.96
N SER A 228 -15.99 -27.17 12.05
CA SER A 228 -15.01 -27.68 11.10
C SER A 228 -15.60 -27.70 9.68
N GLY A 229 -14.88 -27.15 8.71
CA GLY A 229 -15.33 -27.05 7.32
C GLY A 229 -16.17 -25.81 6.95
N CYS A 230 -16.36 -24.87 7.88
CA CYS A 230 -16.88 -23.55 7.54
C CYS A 230 -15.77 -22.73 6.87
N GLY A 231 -15.86 -22.50 5.56
CA GLY A 231 -14.88 -21.72 4.79
C GLY A 231 -14.74 -20.23 5.18
N CYS A 232 -15.35 -19.81 6.30
CA CYS A 232 -15.32 -18.42 6.75
C CYS A 232 -14.10 -18.04 7.61
N ILE A 233 -13.22 -19.00 7.96
CA ILE A 233 -11.97 -18.73 8.67
C ILE A 233 -10.91 -19.69 8.13
N SER A 234 -9.83 -19.13 7.57
CA SER A 234 -8.67 -19.91 7.13
C SER A 234 -8.07 -20.72 8.28
N PRO A 235 -7.64 -21.99 8.05
CA PRO A 235 -6.95 -22.75 9.08
C PRO A 235 -5.65 -22.04 9.46
N ARG A 236 -5.39 -22.02 10.75
CA ARG A 236 -4.23 -21.46 11.45
C ARG A 236 -2.94 -21.51 10.62
N HIS A 237 -2.38 -20.35 10.26
CA HIS A 237 -0.95 -20.23 10.30
C HIS A 237 -0.56 -20.06 11.78
N GLN A 238 0.19 -21.01 12.30
CA GLN A 238 0.98 -20.84 13.51
C GLN A 238 1.92 -19.68 13.21
N VAL A 239 1.64 -18.53 13.81
CA VAL A 239 2.60 -17.44 13.89
C VAL A 239 3.51 -17.84 15.03
N ASP A 240 4.72 -18.31 14.70
CA ASP A 240 5.78 -18.45 15.66
C ASP A 240 6.00 -17.10 16.36
N ASP A 241 6.08 -17.15 17.68
CA ASP A 241 6.18 -16.02 18.58
C ASP A 241 7.26 -15.03 18.16
N ILE A 242 6.85 -13.91 17.59
CA ILE A 242 7.71 -12.72 17.55
C ILE A 242 7.61 -12.09 18.94
N TYR A 243 8.65 -12.29 19.73
CA TYR A 243 8.85 -11.66 21.02
C TYR A 243 8.92 -10.13 20.85
N ILE A 244 7.80 -9.46 21.04
CA ILE A 244 7.79 -8.02 21.32
C ILE A 244 8.01 -7.90 22.82
N GLY A 245 9.23 -7.51 23.21
CA GLY A 245 9.60 -7.29 24.60
C GLY A 245 8.71 -6.24 25.27
N ALA A 246 7.73 -6.70 26.02
CA ALA A 246 6.98 -5.86 26.92
C ALA A 246 7.87 -5.54 28.14
N HIS A 247 8.28 -4.27 28.27
CA HIS A 247 8.85 -3.76 29.52
C HIS A 247 7.85 -3.97 30.65
N ARG A 248 8.04 -5.02 31.44
CA ARG A 248 7.43 -5.12 32.78
C ARG A 248 8.29 -4.31 33.75
N HIS A 249 7.73 -3.31 34.37
CA HIS A 249 8.24 -2.78 35.63
C HIS A 249 8.13 -3.89 36.67
N GLY A 250 9.25 -4.58 36.89
CA GLY A 250 9.45 -5.51 38.00
C GLY A 250 10.54 -4.94 38.89
N VAL A 251 10.21 -4.77 40.16
CA VAL A 251 11.09 -4.40 41.23
C VAL A 251 12.21 -5.43 41.31
N PHE A 252 13.48 -4.97 41.22
CA PHE A 252 14.64 -5.79 41.49
C PHE A 252 15.04 -5.68 42.97
N PRO A 253 15.35 -6.79 43.64
CA PRO A 253 16.26 -6.77 44.80
C PRO A 253 17.65 -7.27 44.38
N GLY A 254 18.68 -6.50 44.69
CA GLY A 254 20.06 -7.00 44.94
C GLY A 254 21.02 -6.90 43.74
N ASP A 255 21.75 -5.83 43.79
CA ASP A 255 23.22 -5.69 43.69
C ASP A 255 24.02 -6.74 42.90
N HIS A 256 24.62 -6.31 41.77
CA HIS A 256 26.03 -6.60 41.41
C HIS A 256 26.41 -5.73 40.19
N SER A 257 27.41 -4.86 40.51
CA SER A 257 28.16 -4.00 39.60
C SER A 257 28.82 -4.79 38.46
N HIS A 258 28.46 -4.51 37.20
CA HIS A 258 29.37 -4.71 36.07
C HIS A 258 29.39 -3.46 35.21
N THR A 259 30.49 -2.76 35.32
CA THR A 259 30.89 -1.60 34.52
C THR A 259 31.11 -2.06 33.08
N LEU A 260 30.29 -1.60 32.14
CA LEU A 260 30.55 -1.73 30.72
C LEU A 260 31.45 -0.58 30.28
N HIS A 261 32.71 -0.89 30.00
CA HIS A 261 33.63 0.00 29.28
C HIS A 261 33.15 0.17 27.84
N LEU A 262 32.70 1.36 27.49
CA LEU A 262 32.57 1.80 26.11
C LEU A 262 33.94 2.17 25.57
N ASN A 263 34.45 1.40 24.65
CA ASN A 263 35.66 1.71 23.88
C ASN A 263 35.34 2.86 22.91
N THR A 264 35.82 4.06 23.24
CA THR A 264 35.88 5.22 22.37
C THR A 264 37.22 5.22 21.63
N GLU A 265 37.35 4.45 20.57
CA GLU A 265 38.42 4.62 19.60
C GLU A 265 37.84 4.40 18.19
N TYR A 266 37.45 5.49 17.55
CA TYR A 266 37.42 5.66 16.07
C TYR A 266 36.98 7.09 15.70
N LEU A 267 37.81 8.09 15.98
CA LEU A 267 37.76 9.40 15.33
C LEU A 267 39.12 10.11 15.55
N SER A 268 40.12 9.72 14.76
CA SER A 268 41.23 10.62 14.44
C SER A 268 41.93 10.12 13.18
N GLY A 269 41.82 10.86 12.09
CA GLY A 269 42.58 10.60 10.87
C GLY A 269 42.00 11.21 9.61
N VAL A 270 41.75 12.51 9.58
CA VAL A 270 41.77 13.24 8.31
C VAL A 270 42.78 14.38 8.47
N LYS A 271 43.97 14.19 7.91
CA LYS A 271 44.94 15.25 7.66
C LYS A 271 44.53 15.99 6.37
N HIS A 272 44.47 17.31 6.51
CA HIS A 272 44.56 18.25 5.42
C HIS A 272 45.97 18.19 4.83
N ASP A 273 46.09 18.07 3.49
CA ASP A 273 47.18 18.59 2.73
C ASP A 273 46.69 19.16 1.40
N VAL A 274 46.84 20.47 1.27
CA VAL A 274 47.02 21.38 0.13
C VAL A 274 46.10 21.21 -1.08
#